data_f9f7c4e367a60cceb467574ee4c0d0bb
#
_entry.id   f9f7c4e367a60cceb467574ee4c0d0bb
#
_cell.length_a   1.000
_cell.length_b   1.000
_cell.length_c   1.000
_cell.angle_alpha   90.00
_cell.angle_beta   90.00
_cell.angle_gamma   90.00
#
_symmetry.space_group_name_H-M   'P 1'
#
loop_
_entity.id
_entity.type
_entity.pdbx_description
1 polymer ?
#
loop_
_entity_poly.entity_id
_entity_poly.type
_entity_poly.pdbx_seq_one_letter_code
_entity_poly.pdbx_strand_id
1 'polypeptide(L)'
;MKRSHTDIVLGAIFCAAMLVFVGILTASFVPRQSQFSSPDPPIDFDTGWTTSDGETIAASRLYEKVQNAGEPIVISKQLPSTFYNDSYLNFNAKNVDFIVTVNGQVCYGYNGDDPSGQGGLESYFQHVRMDKSYEGATIVIRAIPAYTDGTSFFADMAICAVNEYGFWYIQRYGFQFLVSLLIIFIGLLQIVQYFSIPREFHTYNSLALGIGAIAFGIWACVETQVPMLLVGSVTPQLLMIEWVCLFLIPYPTMLFFSSIITRRSRLAENIVLVANVALALTAAICLLLHVVDMRGMDLFIFPLLGIFAVCGFAAGIRSAFSRKDVQESQRMSAWSLVAVLTCVVLATANLVSRLFFGALGVDSASIGRLGVLIMQVILLGEFMQKGSENSRAAAESEAMRKLAYVDALTGIGNRTAFDLACDILEERKDEEGFDFLMVCFDVDDLKVVNDNYGHEAGDKHLVAASRVLQAAFGDIGEVFRIGGDEFDALISGDDPLKKYGEALKRLRKLEDQYNNENPENKLRISCGTCLLSETENRTIREVSVMADAAMYRDKESHKAA
;
A
#
# COMPACT_ATOMS: atom_id res chain seq x y z
N MET A 1 -24.73 -4.02 -12.08
CA MET A 1 -24.94 -2.69 -11.45
C MET A 1 -24.36 -1.60 -12.34
N LYS A 2 -25.17 -0.61 -12.75
CA LYS A 2 -24.69 0.54 -13.53
C LYS A 2 -23.78 1.37 -12.62
N ARG A 3 -22.51 1.59 -13.02
CA ARG A 3 -21.62 2.55 -12.36
C ARG A 3 -22.37 3.86 -12.18
N SER A 4 -22.32 4.42 -10.98
CA SER A 4 -22.83 5.77 -10.79
C SER A 4 -22.04 6.69 -11.73
N HIS A 5 -22.73 7.47 -12.55
CA HIS A 5 -22.08 8.46 -13.43
C HIS A 5 -21.15 9.39 -12.64
N THR A 6 -21.43 9.60 -11.37
CA THR A 6 -20.61 10.38 -10.43
C THR A 6 -19.24 9.78 -10.16
N ASP A 7 -19.09 8.46 -10.06
CA ASP A 7 -17.80 7.82 -9.74
C ASP A 7 -16.85 7.86 -10.96
N ILE A 8 -17.41 7.71 -12.17
CA ILE A 8 -16.63 7.85 -13.42
C ILE A 8 -16.19 9.30 -13.61
N VAL A 9 -17.06 10.25 -13.33
CA VAL A 9 -16.77 11.68 -13.42
C VAL A 9 -15.72 12.10 -12.39
N LEU A 10 -15.83 11.64 -11.13
CA LEU A 10 -14.83 11.92 -10.08
C LEU A 10 -13.46 11.33 -10.43
N GLY A 11 -13.40 10.09 -10.93
CA GLY A 11 -12.15 9.48 -11.39
C GLY A 11 -11.52 10.24 -12.57
N ALA A 12 -12.34 10.66 -13.54
CA ALA A 12 -11.89 11.45 -14.68
C ALA A 12 -11.40 12.85 -14.26
N ILE A 13 -12.10 13.51 -13.33
CA ILE A 13 -11.69 14.81 -12.76
C ILE A 13 -10.37 14.66 -12.00
N PHE A 14 -10.20 13.61 -11.20
CA PHE A 14 -8.95 13.34 -10.50
C PHE A 14 -7.78 13.11 -11.45
N CYS A 15 -7.96 12.27 -12.48
CA CYS A 15 -6.93 12.04 -13.51
C CYS A 15 -6.61 13.32 -14.28
N ALA A 16 -7.62 14.12 -14.65
CA ALA A 16 -7.43 15.41 -15.31
C ALA A 16 -6.69 16.41 -14.40
N ALA A 17 -7.04 16.49 -13.12
CA ALA A 17 -6.37 17.33 -12.14
C ALA A 17 -4.89 16.92 -11.95
N MET A 18 -4.60 15.61 -11.90
CA MET A 18 -3.23 15.09 -11.84
C MET A 18 -2.43 15.41 -13.11
N LEU A 19 -3.03 15.27 -14.31
CA LEU A 19 -2.39 15.65 -15.55
C LEU A 19 -2.12 17.15 -15.63
N VAL A 20 -3.06 17.99 -15.19
CA VAL A 20 -2.88 19.44 -15.08
C VAL A 20 -1.79 19.77 -14.06
N PHE A 21 -1.78 19.12 -12.90
CA PHE A 21 -0.74 19.29 -11.88
C PHE A 21 0.65 18.91 -12.40
N VAL A 22 0.78 17.76 -13.07
CA VAL A 22 2.03 17.35 -13.75
C VAL A 22 2.40 18.35 -14.84
N GLY A 23 1.44 18.84 -15.64
CA GLY A 23 1.66 19.86 -16.66
C GLY A 23 2.12 21.20 -16.07
N ILE A 24 1.56 21.63 -14.95
CA ILE A 24 1.99 22.84 -14.22
C ILE A 24 3.40 22.65 -13.66
N LEU A 25 3.69 21.49 -13.07
CA LEU A 25 5.03 21.15 -12.58
C LEU A 25 6.04 21.15 -13.72
N THR A 26 5.76 20.47 -14.84
CA THR A 26 6.66 20.48 -16.01
C THR A 26 6.89 21.90 -16.55
N ALA A 27 5.82 22.70 -16.66
CA ALA A 27 5.92 24.09 -17.09
C ALA A 27 6.69 24.98 -16.10
N SER A 28 6.66 24.64 -14.81
CA SER A 28 7.41 25.37 -13.77
C SER A 28 8.91 25.05 -13.82
N PHE A 29 9.29 23.87 -14.33
CA PHE A 29 10.69 23.47 -14.51
C PHE A 29 11.24 23.78 -15.93
N VAL A 30 10.39 24.19 -16.89
CA VAL A 30 10.89 24.76 -18.15
C VAL A 30 11.65 26.06 -17.81
N PRO A 31 12.92 26.21 -18.20
CA PRO A 31 13.68 27.42 -17.93
C PRO A 31 12.93 28.62 -18.53
N ARG A 32 12.21 29.38 -17.70
CA ARG A 32 11.76 30.70 -18.11
C ARG A 32 13.01 31.57 -18.16
N GLN A 33 13.42 31.94 -19.38
CA GLN A 33 14.28 33.10 -19.55
C GLN A 33 13.57 34.26 -18.87
N SER A 34 13.84 34.51 -17.62
CA SER A 34 13.62 35.81 -16.98
C SER A 34 13.41 35.75 -15.47
N GLN A 35 13.80 36.77 -14.82
CA GLN A 35 13.50 37.31 -13.48
C GLN A 35 14.24 36.72 -12.28
N PHE A 36 14.80 35.51 -12.33
CA PHE A 36 15.89 35.08 -11.46
C PHE A 36 17.10 34.69 -12.30
N SER A 37 17.50 35.58 -13.21
CA SER A 37 18.84 35.49 -13.77
C SER A 37 19.78 35.75 -12.60
N SER A 38 20.48 34.71 -12.16
CA SER A 38 21.75 34.88 -11.51
C SER A 38 22.50 35.93 -12.33
N PRO A 39 23.09 36.93 -11.73
CA PRO A 39 23.90 37.88 -12.50
C PRO A 39 24.97 37.17 -13.33
N ASP A 40 25.30 35.93 -12.95
CA ASP A 40 26.38 35.12 -13.49
C ASP A 40 25.89 33.70 -13.85
N PRO A 41 25.28 33.51 -15.04
CA PRO A 41 24.74 32.19 -15.42
C PRO A 41 25.86 31.14 -15.53
N PRO A 42 25.58 29.85 -15.18
CA PRO A 42 26.54 28.78 -15.34
C PRO A 42 27.04 28.67 -16.79
N ILE A 43 28.36 28.62 -16.95
CA ILE A 43 29.01 28.39 -18.25
C ILE A 43 29.07 26.88 -18.46
N ASP A 44 28.35 26.34 -19.44
CA ASP A 44 28.47 24.95 -19.85
C ASP A 44 29.92 24.64 -20.30
N PHE A 45 30.54 23.71 -19.60
CA PHE A 45 31.95 23.37 -19.83
C PHE A 45 32.14 21.90 -20.23
N ASP A 46 31.07 21.15 -20.46
CA ASP A 46 31.13 19.73 -20.81
C ASP A 46 31.70 19.47 -22.21
N THR A 47 31.40 20.33 -23.19
CA THR A 47 31.78 20.11 -24.59
C THR A 47 33.11 20.79 -24.97
N GLY A 48 33.76 20.34 -26.05
CA GLY A 48 34.95 20.99 -26.61
C GLY A 48 36.26 20.67 -25.90
N TRP A 49 36.36 19.53 -25.25
CA TRP A 49 37.60 19.00 -24.70
C TRP A 49 38.41 18.29 -25.79
N THR A 50 39.70 18.52 -25.81
CA THR A 50 40.64 17.93 -26.77
C THR A 50 41.43 16.82 -26.07
N THR A 51 41.43 15.63 -26.63
CA THR A 51 42.19 14.48 -26.16
C THR A 51 43.64 14.55 -26.62
N SER A 52 44.53 13.71 -26.11
CA SER A 52 45.97 13.65 -26.48
C SER A 52 46.18 13.32 -27.95
N ASP A 53 45.23 12.66 -28.61
CA ASP A 53 45.26 12.33 -30.05
C ASP A 53 44.65 13.44 -30.94
N GLY A 54 44.29 14.57 -30.34
CA GLY A 54 43.77 15.76 -31.04
C GLY A 54 42.27 15.72 -31.38
N GLU A 55 41.55 14.70 -30.93
CA GLU A 55 40.12 14.61 -31.14
C GLU A 55 39.34 15.46 -30.13
N THR A 56 38.24 16.05 -30.57
CA THR A 56 37.38 16.85 -29.70
C THR A 56 36.22 16.01 -29.18
N ILE A 57 36.08 15.94 -27.85
CA ILE A 57 35.01 15.18 -27.16
C ILE A 57 34.28 16.03 -26.15
N ALA A 58 33.12 15.55 -25.68
CA ALA A 58 32.51 16.03 -24.43
C ALA A 58 33.11 15.25 -23.25
N ALA A 59 33.27 15.90 -22.09
CA ALA A 59 33.76 15.25 -20.89
C ALA A 59 32.82 14.12 -20.45
N SER A 60 31.53 14.26 -20.68
CA SER A 60 30.51 13.23 -20.46
C SER A 60 30.66 12.00 -21.37
N ARG A 61 31.42 12.10 -22.45
CA ARG A 61 31.74 10.98 -23.36
C ARG A 61 33.14 10.44 -23.19
N LEU A 62 33.82 10.74 -22.08
CA LEU A 62 35.16 10.23 -21.80
C LEU A 62 35.23 8.70 -21.92
N TYR A 63 34.16 8.00 -21.54
CA TYR A 63 34.06 6.54 -21.60
C TYR A 63 34.29 5.96 -23.00
N GLU A 64 34.05 6.72 -24.08
CA GLU A 64 34.31 6.27 -25.46
C GLU A 64 35.79 6.10 -25.76
N LYS A 65 36.66 6.69 -24.93
CA LYS A 65 38.11 6.64 -25.07
C LYS A 65 38.78 5.66 -24.12
N VAL A 66 38.02 5.04 -23.24
CA VAL A 66 38.56 4.09 -22.25
C VAL A 66 38.86 2.75 -22.94
N GLN A 67 40.12 2.43 -23.12
CA GLN A 67 40.60 1.13 -23.66
C GLN A 67 40.89 0.14 -22.55
N ASN A 68 41.60 0.60 -21.51
CA ASN A 68 41.96 -0.21 -20.37
C ASN A 68 41.65 0.54 -19.07
N ALA A 69 41.17 -0.20 -18.05
CA ALA A 69 40.98 0.37 -16.72
C ALA A 69 42.32 0.74 -16.09
N GLY A 70 42.40 1.87 -15.41
CA GLY A 70 43.59 2.37 -14.77
C GLY A 70 44.57 3.10 -15.71
N GLU A 71 44.35 3.09 -17.03
CA GLU A 71 45.18 3.87 -17.96
C GLU A 71 44.73 5.34 -17.97
N PRO A 72 45.64 6.31 -17.80
CA PRO A 72 45.29 7.71 -17.77
C PRO A 72 44.91 8.24 -19.15
N ILE A 73 43.76 8.90 -19.22
CA ILE A 73 43.32 9.67 -20.39
C ILE A 73 43.51 11.16 -20.06
N VAL A 74 44.14 11.88 -20.97
CA VAL A 74 44.40 13.30 -20.80
C VAL A 74 43.47 14.07 -21.72
N ILE A 75 42.67 14.98 -21.13
CA ILE A 75 41.82 15.91 -21.86
C ILE A 75 42.19 17.35 -21.50
N SER A 76 42.17 18.23 -22.46
CA SER A 76 42.53 19.63 -22.29
C SER A 76 41.52 20.55 -22.94
N LYS A 77 41.32 21.75 -22.35
CA LYS A 77 40.43 22.78 -22.89
C LYS A 77 40.93 24.15 -22.47
N GLN A 78 40.63 25.18 -23.24
CA GLN A 78 40.90 26.54 -22.87
C GLN A 78 39.83 27.10 -21.96
N LEU A 79 40.25 27.68 -20.83
CA LEU A 79 39.36 28.34 -19.88
C LEU A 79 38.81 29.63 -20.47
N PRO A 80 37.62 30.09 -20.06
CA PRO A 80 37.06 31.37 -20.46
C PRO A 80 38.03 32.53 -20.19
N SER A 81 37.95 33.58 -21.00
CA SER A 81 38.77 34.78 -20.83
C SER A 81 38.39 35.62 -19.62
N THR A 82 37.25 35.37 -19.01
CA THR A 82 36.74 36.06 -17.82
C THR A 82 36.01 35.09 -16.92
N PHE A 83 36.26 35.18 -15.60
CA PHE A 83 35.50 34.47 -14.57
C PHE A 83 34.77 35.44 -13.68
N TYR A 84 33.66 35.00 -13.16
CA TYR A 84 32.97 35.67 -12.06
C TYR A 84 33.73 35.47 -10.73
N ASN A 85 33.49 36.32 -9.77
CA ASN A 85 34.04 36.13 -8.43
C ASN A 85 33.51 34.83 -7.83
N ASP A 86 34.37 34.06 -7.15
CA ASP A 86 34.06 32.78 -6.54
C ASP A 86 33.56 31.68 -7.53
N SER A 87 34.11 31.70 -8.76
CA SER A 87 33.86 30.63 -9.73
C SER A 87 34.56 29.34 -9.36
N TYR A 88 33.84 28.24 -9.60
CA TYR A 88 34.34 26.88 -9.46
C TYR A 88 34.04 26.10 -10.75
N LEU A 89 34.95 25.22 -11.14
CA LEU A 89 34.62 24.18 -12.09
C LEU A 89 33.91 23.09 -11.31
N ASN A 90 32.60 22.98 -11.54
CA ASN A 90 31.72 22.03 -10.88
C ASN A 90 31.42 20.90 -11.84
N PHE A 91 31.47 19.66 -11.37
CA PHE A 91 31.12 18.48 -12.16
C PHE A 91 30.85 17.29 -11.24
N ASN A 92 30.22 16.27 -11.81
CA ASN A 92 30.09 14.97 -11.19
C ASN A 92 31.12 14.04 -11.81
N ALA A 93 32.02 13.50 -11.01
CA ALA A 93 32.98 12.48 -11.42
C ALA A 93 32.41 11.10 -11.07
N LYS A 94 32.24 10.23 -12.07
CA LYS A 94 31.71 8.88 -11.89
C LYS A 94 32.77 7.84 -12.24
N ASN A 95 33.19 7.06 -11.26
CA ASN A 95 34.17 5.98 -11.40
C ASN A 95 35.49 6.43 -12.08
N VAL A 96 35.98 7.62 -11.78
CA VAL A 96 37.17 8.22 -12.37
C VAL A 96 37.99 8.91 -11.29
N ASP A 97 39.26 8.48 -11.13
CA ASP A 97 40.26 9.28 -10.45
C ASP A 97 40.74 10.39 -11.38
N PHE A 98 41.07 11.53 -10.84
CA PHE A 98 41.51 12.63 -11.71
C PHE A 98 42.43 13.63 -11.02
N ILE A 99 43.27 14.27 -11.83
CA ILE A 99 44.10 15.40 -11.43
C ILE A 99 43.81 16.55 -12.39
N VAL A 100 43.50 17.70 -11.84
CA VAL A 100 43.29 18.94 -12.58
C VAL A 100 44.53 19.82 -12.50
N THR A 101 45.07 20.22 -13.64
CA THR A 101 46.20 21.12 -13.75
C THR A 101 45.80 22.34 -14.61
N VAL A 102 46.29 23.53 -14.24
CA VAL A 102 46.16 24.75 -15.03
C VAL A 102 47.57 25.32 -15.24
N ASN A 103 47.92 25.57 -16.48
CA ASN A 103 49.26 26.04 -16.87
C ASN A 103 50.41 25.14 -16.31
N GLY A 104 50.15 23.83 -16.20
CA GLY A 104 51.11 22.87 -15.69
C GLY A 104 51.20 22.79 -14.15
N GLN A 105 50.48 23.61 -13.42
CA GLN A 105 50.41 23.52 -11.95
C GLN A 105 49.16 22.72 -11.52
N VAL A 106 49.36 21.81 -10.57
CA VAL A 106 48.26 21.03 -10.00
C VAL A 106 47.38 21.94 -9.14
N CYS A 107 46.10 22.08 -9.52
CA CYS A 107 45.09 22.86 -8.79
C CYS A 107 44.28 21.97 -7.88
N TYR A 108 44.01 20.75 -8.31
CA TYR A 108 43.16 19.80 -7.60
C TYR A 108 43.49 18.36 -8.00
N GLY A 109 43.38 17.45 -7.08
CA GLY A 109 43.54 16.02 -7.33
C GLY A 109 42.58 15.22 -6.48
N TYR A 110 41.93 14.28 -7.09
CA TYR A 110 41.09 13.29 -6.44
C TYR A 110 41.65 11.90 -6.76
N ASN A 111 41.99 11.17 -5.71
CA ASN A 111 42.40 9.78 -5.79
C ASN A 111 41.48 8.97 -4.90
N GLY A 112 40.73 8.01 -5.46
CA GLY A 112 39.79 7.16 -4.75
C GLY A 112 40.41 6.12 -3.82
N ASP A 113 41.74 6.17 -3.58
CA ASP A 113 42.40 5.41 -2.52
C ASP A 113 41.92 5.92 -1.14
N ASP A 114 40.70 5.54 -0.77
CA ASP A 114 40.18 5.70 0.58
C ASP A 114 40.95 4.74 1.52
N PRO A 115 41.64 5.26 2.55
CA PRO A 115 42.31 4.42 3.55
C PRO A 115 41.34 3.52 4.34
N SER A 116 40.03 3.71 4.23
CA SER A 116 39.01 2.84 4.83
C SER A 116 38.79 1.52 4.08
N GLY A 117 39.40 1.32 2.89
CA GLY A 117 39.26 0.09 2.10
C GLY A 117 37.86 -0.18 1.55
N GLN A 118 36.97 0.79 1.61
CA GLN A 118 35.64 0.72 1.01
C GLN A 118 35.64 1.23 -0.44
N GLY A 119 36.75 1.09 -1.13
CA GLY A 119 37.04 1.58 -2.47
C GLY A 119 35.97 1.22 -3.48
N GLY A 120 35.08 2.13 -3.71
CA GLY A 120 34.19 2.22 -4.85
C GLY A 120 34.22 3.66 -5.31
N LEU A 121 34.91 3.93 -6.40
CA LEU A 121 34.82 5.18 -7.11
C LEU A 121 33.39 5.32 -7.63
N GLU A 122 32.56 6.00 -6.88
CA GLU A 122 31.19 6.27 -7.30
C GLU A 122 31.02 7.75 -7.60
N SER A 123 29.81 8.16 -7.90
CA SER A 123 29.50 9.49 -8.35
C SER A 123 29.67 10.52 -7.23
N TYR A 124 30.56 11.49 -7.40
CA TYR A 124 30.79 12.57 -6.45
C TYR A 124 30.73 13.93 -7.14
N PHE A 125 30.06 14.90 -6.49
CA PHE A 125 30.16 16.29 -6.89
C PHE A 125 31.50 16.86 -6.51
N GLN A 126 32.17 17.48 -7.49
CA GLN A 126 33.47 18.10 -7.35
C GLN A 126 33.36 19.60 -7.59
N HIS A 127 34.06 20.37 -6.79
CA HIS A 127 34.08 21.83 -6.84
C HIS A 127 35.51 22.32 -6.84
N VAL A 128 36.09 22.48 -8.03
CA VAL A 128 37.45 22.93 -8.19
C VAL A 128 37.49 24.45 -8.30
N ARG A 129 38.09 25.13 -7.33
CA ARG A 129 38.13 26.60 -7.31
C ARG A 129 38.91 27.12 -8.51
N MET A 130 38.32 28.09 -9.23
CA MET A 130 38.92 28.79 -10.35
C MET A 130 39.42 30.17 -9.90
N ASP A 131 40.74 30.37 -9.90
CA ASP A 131 41.37 31.65 -9.61
C ASP A 131 41.34 32.55 -10.87
N LYS A 132 41.22 33.84 -10.70
CA LYS A 132 41.24 34.80 -11.80
C LYS A 132 42.54 34.75 -12.63
N SER A 133 43.65 34.32 -12.03
CA SER A 133 44.93 34.10 -12.76
C SER A 133 44.86 32.98 -13.80
N TYR A 134 43.77 32.19 -13.79
CA TYR A 134 43.56 31.11 -14.75
C TYR A 134 42.73 31.56 -15.97
N GLU A 135 42.28 32.82 -16.02
CA GLU A 135 41.54 33.35 -17.17
C GLU A 135 42.33 33.15 -18.48
N GLY A 136 41.66 32.54 -19.47
CA GLY A 136 42.27 32.23 -20.76
C GLY A 136 43.37 31.15 -20.73
N ALA A 137 43.68 30.54 -19.59
CA ALA A 137 44.66 29.50 -19.45
C ALA A 137 44.17 28.16 -20.00
N THR A 138 45.11 27.22 -20.23
CA THR A 138 44.75 25.85 -20.61
C THR A 138 44.61 25.02 -19.34
N ILE A 139 43.43 24.47 -19.14
CA ILE A 139 43.13 23.44 -18.14
C ILE A 139 43.36 22.06 -18.73
N VAL A 140 44.00 21.19 -17.97
CA VAL A 140 44.24 19.80 -18.33
C VAL A 140 43.72 18.91 -17.22
N ILE A 141 42.87 17.95 -17.57
CA ILE A 141 42.41 16.91 -16.67
C ILE A 141 43.04 15.59 -17.08
N ARG A 142 43.79 15.00 -16.16
CA ARG A 142 44.31 13.63 -16.30
C ARG A 142 43.31 12.72 -15.57
N ALA A 143 42.48 12.02 -16.32
CA ALA A 143 41.46 11.10 -15.83
C ALA A 143 42.01 9.66 -15.83
N ILE A 144 41.78 8.93 -14.77
CA ILE A 144 42.10 7.50 -14.63
C ILE A 144 40.82 6.73 -14.42
N PRO A 145 40.21 6.17 -15.50
CA PRO A 145 38.96 5.44 -15.41
C PRO A 145 39.13 4.13 -14.65
N ALA A 146 38.24 3.83 -13.75
CA ALA A 146 38.27 2.57 -12.99
C ALA A 146 37.75 1.39 -13.82
N TYR A 147 36.93 1.64 -14.85
CA TYR A 147 36.22 0.60 -15.60
C TYR A 147 36.18 0.89 -17.10
N THR A 148 36.07 -0.17 -17.91
CA THR A 148 36.02 -0.10 -19.39
C THR A 148 34.60 -0.20 -19.98
N ASP A 149 33.58 -0.34 -19.19
CA ASP A 149 32.21 -0.67 -19.60
C ASP A 149 31.32 0.55 -19.88
N GLY A 150 31.91 1.72 -20.03
CA GLY A 150 31.18 2.97 -20.31
C GLY A 150 30.63 3.69 -19.10
N THR A 151 30.96 3.27 -17.88
CA THR A 151 30.45 3.88 -16.64
C THR A 151 31.44 4.84 -15.98
N SER A 152 32.63 5.02 -16.56
CA SER A 152 33.65 5.95 -16.09
C SER A 152 33.62 7.22 -16.93
N PHE A 153 33.11 8.34 -16.38
CA PHE A 153 32.97 9.59 -17.08
C PHE A 153 32.79 10.78 -16.14
N PHE A 154 32.86 11.99 -16.67
CA PHE A 154 32.44 13.21 -16.02
C PHE A 154 31.03 13.60 -16.49
N ALA A 155 30.21 14.16 -15.63
CA ALA A 155 28.87 14.62 -15.98
C ALA A 155 28.61 16.04 -15.46
N ASP A 156 27.74 16.74 -16.15
CA ASP A 156 27.19 18.03 -15.74
C ASP A 156 28.26 19.08 -15.40
N MET A 157 29.30 19.17 -16.24
CA MET A 157 30.43 20.05 -16.02
C MET A 157 30.07 21.50 -16.35
N ALA A 158 30.21 22.40 -15.37
CA ALA A 158 29.91 23.82 -15.52
C ALA A 158 30.83 24.70 -14.67
N ILE A 159 31.09 25.91 -15.13
CA ILE A 159 31.81 26.95 -14.37
C ILE A 159 30.82 27.96 -13.82
N CYS A 160 30.67 28.00 -12.50
CA CYS A 160 29.80 28.92 -11.76
C CYS A 160 30.10 28.86 -10.26
N ALA A 161 29.45 29.71 -9.46
CA ALA A 161 29.47 29.53 -8.01
C ALA A 161 28.81 28.24 -7.56
N VAL A 162 29.21 27.67 -6.43
CA VAL A 162 28.69 26.35 -5.94
C VAL A 162 27.20 26.36 -5.70
N ASN A 163 26.66 27.42 -5.11
CA ASN A 163 25.21 27.58 -4.89
C ASN A 163 24.43 27.69 -6.20
N GLU A 164 24.99 28.34 -7.23
CA GLU A 164 24.38 28.44 -8.55
C GLU A 164 24.38 27.09 -9.28
N TYR A 165 25.45 26.31 -9.12
CA TYR A 165 25.51 24.94 -9.62
C TYR A 165 24.44 24.05 -9.01
N GLY A 166 24.26 24.13 -7.69
CA GLY A 166 23.19 23.38 -7.02
C GLY A 166 21.79 23.77 -7.53
N PHE A 167 21.53 25.06 -7.73
CA PHE A 167 20.27 25.53 -8.30
C PHE A 167 20.07 25.09 -9.75
N TRP A 168 21.09 25.20 -10.59
CA TRP A 168 21.09 24.73 -11.96
C TRP A 168 20.85 23.22 -12.05
N TYR A 169 21.49 22.43 -11.16
CA TYR A 169 21.32 20.99 -11.07
C TYR A 169 19.88 20.62 -10.68
N ILE A 170 19.32 21.32 -9.69
CA ILE A 170 17.92 21.12 -9.27
C ILE A 170 16.95 21.50 -10.40
N GLN A 171 17.20 22.56 -11.15
CA GLN A 171 16.38 22.90 -12.32
C GLN A 171 16.38 21.78 -13.37
N ARG A 172 17.51 21.11 -13.56
CA ARG A 172 17.68 20.05 -14.54
C ARG A 172 17.05 18.73 -14.10
N TYR A 173 17.24 18.32 -12.85
CA TYR A 173 16.85 17.02 -12.32
C TYR A 173 15.70 17.06 -11.30
N GLY A 174 15.31 18.24 -10.86
CA GLY A 174 14.31 18.40 -9.79
C GLY A 174 12.91 17.89 -10.17
N PHE A 175 12.54 17.94 -11.45
CA PHE A 175 11.28 17.35 -11.91
C PHE A 175 11.25 15.84 -11.65
N GLN A 176 12.33 15.12 -11.96
CA GLN A 176 12.45 13.69 -11.75
C GLN A 176 12.44 13.33 -10.28
N PHE A 177 13.12 14.13 -9.47
CA PHE A 177 13.12 14.01 -8.02
C PHE A 177 11.70 14.17 -7.46
N LEU A 178 10.94 15.18 -7.90
CA LEU A 178 9.54 15.38 -7.51
C LEU A 178 8.64 14.21 -7.93
N VAL A 179 8.80 13.68 -9.15
CA VAL A 179 8.05 12.50 -9.60
C VAL A 179 8.34 11.30 -8.68
N SER A 180 9.60 11.11 -8.29
CA SER A 180 9.99 10.04 -7.39
C SER A 180 9.37 10.20 -5.99
N LEU A 181 9.32 11.43 -5.46
CA LEU A 181 8.62 11.74 -4.19
C LEU A 181 7.13 11.48 -4.27
N LEU A 182 6.48 11.80 -5.40
CA LEU A 182 5.06 11.49 -5.62
C LEU A 182 4.80 9.99 -5.63
N ILE A 183 5.70 9.18 -6.21
CA ILE A 183 5.59 7.72 -6.18
C ILE A 183 5.67 7.19 -4.74
N ILE A 184 6.59 7.71 -3.93
CA ILE A 184 6.68 7.37 -2.50
C ILE A 184 5.37 7.73 -1.78
N PHE A 185 4.86 8.94 -2.01
CA PHE A 185 3.62 9.40 -1.39
C PHE A 185 2.43 8.52 -1.74
N ILE A 186 2.27 8.13 -3.01
CA ILE A 186 1.22 7.21 -3.44
C ILE A 186 1.39 5.84 -2.79
N GLY A 187 2.63 5.33 -2.68
CA GLY A 187 2.92 4.09 -1.97
C GLY A 187 2.49 4.14 -0.51
N LEU A 188 2.73 5.25 0.19
CA LEU A 188 2.25 5.46 1.56
C LEU A 188 0.73 5.48 1.64
N LEU A 189 0.04 6.15 0.71
CA LEU A 189 -1.42 6.13 0.64
C LEU A 189 -1.99 4.73 0.44
N GLN A 190 -1.36 3.89 -0.38
CA GLN A 190 -1.76 2.49 -0.58
C GLN A 190 -1.62 1.65 0.70
N ILE A 191 -0.57 1.90 1.50
CA ILE A 191 -0.38 1.25 2.80
C ILE A 191 -1.45 1.72 3.80
N VAL A 192 -1.70 3.03 3.89
CA VAL A 192 -2.76 3.58 4.75
C VAL A 192 -4.12 3.00 4.38
N GLN A 193 -4.41 2.93 3.09
CA GLN A 193 -5.66 2.34 2.60
C GLN A 193 -5.79 0.87 3.01
N TYR A 194 -4.72 0.08 2.92
CA TYR A 194 -4.74 -1.31 3.36
C TYR A 194 -5.18 -1.44 4.82
N PHE A 195 -4.64 -0.63 5.72
CA PHE A 195 -4.99 -0.66 7.15
C PHE A 195 -6.36 -0.05 7.46
N SER A 196 -6.91 0.77 6.57
CA SER A 196 -8.24 1.40 6.74
C SER A 196 -9.40 0.48 6.37
N ILE A 197 -9.15 -0.62 5.65
CA ILE A 197 -10.15 -1.58 5.24
C ILE A 197 -10.30 -2.67 6.33
N PRO A 198 -11.52 -3.16 6.65
CA PRO A 198 -11.69 -4.27 7.59
C PRO A 198 -10.90 -5.51 7.15
N ARG A 199 -10.36 -6.25 8.14
CA ARG A 199 -9.47 -7.40 7.89
C ARG A 199 -10.04 -8.46 6.96
N GLU A 200 -11.35 -8.64 6.96
CA GLU A 200 -12.07 -9.60 6.11
C GLU A 200 -11.94 -9.29 4.61
N PHE A 201 -11.67 -8.03 4.26
CA PHE A 201 -11.52 -7.54 2.89
C PHE A 201 -10.06 -7.23 2.53
N HIS A 202 -9.10 -7.57 3.39
CA HIS A 202 -7.69 -7.34 3.11
C HIS A 202 -7.24 -8.14 1.89
N THR A 203 -6.85 -7.45 0.85
CA THR A 203 -6.09 -8.04 -0.25
C THR A 203 -4.63 -7.65 -0.08
N TYR A 204 -3.71 -8.60 -0.09
CA TYR A 204 -2.26 -8.34 0.01
C TYR A 204 -1.74 -7.44 -1.12
N ASN A 205 -2.55 -7.19 -2.12
CA ASN A 205 -2.20 -6.48 -3.35
C ASN A 205 -1.83 -5.02 -3.10
N SER A 206 -2.65 -4.28 -2.34
CA SER A 206 -2.40 -2.86 -2.07
C SER A 206 -1.19 -2.66 -1.17
N LEU A 207 -0.99 -3.52 -0.15
CA LEU A 207 0.18 -3.48 0.71
C LEU A 207 1.47 -3.77 -0.07
N ALA A 208 1.47 -4.86 -0.85
CA ALA A 208 2.62 -5.24 -1.66
C ALA A 208 2.97 -4.16 -2.71
N LEU A 209 1.93 -3.62 -3.39
CA LEU A 209 2.12 -2.54 -4.35
C LEU A 209 2.68 -1.27 -3.67
N GLY A 210 2.17 -0.91 -2.49
CA GLY A 210 2.65 0.24 -1.72
C GLY A 210 4.11 0.12 -1.30
N ILE A 211 4.52 -1.06 -0.80
CA ILE A 211 5.92 -1.34 -0.43
C ILE A 211 6.82 -1.24 -1.67
N GLY A 212 6.43 -1.87 -2.78
CA GLY A 212 7.17 -1.81 -4.04
C GLY A 212 7.29 -0.39 -4.60
N ALA A 213 6.22 0.42 -4.49
CA ALA A 213 6.23 1.82 -4.92
C ALA A 213 7.17 2.68 -4.07
N ILE A 214 7.19 2.48 -2.75
CA ILE A 214 8.11 3.21 -1.85
C ILE A 214 9.55 2.83 -2.17
N ALA A 215 9.86 1.54 -2.30
CA ALA A 215 11.20 1.08 -2.64
C ALA A 215 11.66 1.66 -3.99
N PHE A 216 10.81 1.58 -5.03
CA PHE A 216 11.10 2.16 -6.34
C PHE A 216 11.29 3.69 -6.27
N GLY A 217 10.42 4.38 -5.53
CA GLY A 217 10.48 5.84 -5.40
C GLY A 217 11.75 6.31 -4.67
N ILE A 218 12.18 5.60 -3.61
CA ILE A 218 13.43 5.90 -2.89
C ILE A 218 14.63 5.66 -3.81
N TRP A 219 14.68 4.51 -4.49
CA TRP A 219 15.69 4.23 -5.49
C TRP A 219 15.77 5.34 -6.55
N ALA A 220 14.62 5.68 -7.13
CA ALA A 220 14.52 6.73 -8.16
C ALA A 220 14.89 8.12 -7.64
N CYS A 221 14.65 8.45 -6.37
CA CYS A 221 15.14 9.68 -5.74
C CYS A 221 16.66 9.72 -5.67
N VAL A 222 17.29 8.63 -5.19
CA VAL A 222 18.75 8.55 -5.04
C VAL A 222 19.44 8.61 -6.41
N GLU A 223 18.90 7.94 -7.42
CA GLU A 223 19.43 7.95 -8.79
C GLU A 223 19.49 9.37 -9.39
N THR A 224 18.63 10.31 -8.97
CA THR A 224 18.71 11.71 -9.41
C THR A 224 19.92 12.44 -8.86
N GLN A 225 20.57 11.92 -7.84
CA GLN A 225 21.65 12.56 -7.06
C GLN A 225 21.29 13.90 -6.41
N VAL A 226 20.07 14.39 -6.59
CA VAL A 226 19.58 15.60 -5.90
C VAL A 226 19.72 15.49 -4.37
N PRO A 227 19.45 14.33 -3.73
CA PRO A 227 19.69 14.17 -2.30
C PRO A 227 21.14 14.43 -1.87
N MET A 228 22.13 14.15 -2.72
CA MET A 228 23.54 14.39 -2.42
C MET A 228 23.85 15.88 -2.26
N LEU A 229 23.18 16.75 -3.02
CA LEU A 229 23.30 18.21 -2.87
C LEU A 229 22.73 18.70 -1.53
N LEU A 230 21.72 17.99 -0.99
CA LEU A 230 21.03 18.40 0.24
C LEU A 230 21.74 17.88 1.51
N VAL A 231 22.36 16.72 1.45
CA VAL A 231 22.88 16.01 2.62
C VAL A 231 24.42 16.01 2.68
N GLY A 232 25.10 16.42 1.62
CA GLY A 232 26.56 16.55 1.57
C GLY A 232 27.30 15.21 1.59
N SER A 233 28.22 14.97 2.52
CA SER A 233 29.21 13.88 2.54
C SER A 233 28.69 12.47 2.86
N VAL A 234 27.37 12.20 2.77
CA VAL A 234 26.77 10.87 3.05
C VAL A 234 26.56 10.00 1.81
N THR A 235 27.35 10.19 0.80
CA THR A 235 27.26 9.47 -0.48
C THR A 235 27.28 7.94 -0.36
N PRO A 236 28.17 7.30 0.44
CA PRO A 236 28.19 5.84 0.56
C PRO A 236 26.88 5.29 1.15
N GLN A 237 26.28 6.00 2.11
CA GLN A 237 25.00 5.58 2.72
C GLN A 237 23.85 5.67 1.73
N LEU A 238 23.81 6.69 0.88
CA LEU A 238 22.78 6.82 -0.16
C LEU A 238 22.85 5.69 -1.18
N LEU A 239 24.07 5.28 -1.56
CA LEU A 239 24.28 4.15 -2.45
C LEU A 239 23.85 2.81 -1.82
N MET A 240 24.14 2.61 -0.53
CA MET A 240 23.62 1.43 0.17
C MET A 240 22.08 1.40 0.17
N ILE A 241 21.42 2.55 0.36
CA ILE A 241 19.98 2.68 0.30
C ILE A 241 19.48 2.33 -1.11
N GLU A 242 20.15 2.78 -2.16
CA GLU A 242 19.83 2.46 -3.55
C GLU A 242 19.78 0.94 -3.78
N TRP A 243 20.84 0.23 -3.41
CA TRP A 243 20.91 -1.22 -3.56
C TRP A 243 19.88 -1.97 -2.72
N VAL A 244 19.68 -1.57 -1.47
CA VAL A 244 18.65 -2.15 -0.61
C VAL A 244 17.26 -2.00 -1.26
N CYS A 245 16.96 -0.82 -1.81
CA CYS A 245 15.69 -0.59 -2.50
C CYS A 245 15.53 -1.47 -3.74
N LEU A 246 16.58 -1.63 -4.55
CA LEU A 246 16.55 -2.51 -5.73
C LEU A 246 16.25 -3.97 -5.36
N PHE A 247 16.83 -4.49 -4.28
CA PHE A 247 16.50 -5.83 -3.78
C PHE A 247 15.08 -5.91 -3.20
N LEU A 248 14.51 -4.82 -2.70
CA LEU A 248 13.14 -4.82 -2.15
C LEU A 248 12.03 -4.79 -3.22
N ILE A 249 12.31 -4.36 -4.46
CA ILE A 249 11.30 -4.20 -5.51
C ILE A 249 10.72 -5.53 -6.05
N PRO A 250 11.52 -6.58 -6.38
CA PRO A 250 11.03 -7.74 -7.13
C PRO A 250 9.96 -8.55 -6.41
N TYR A 251 10.12 -8.81 -5.11
CA TYR A 251 9.19 -9.67 -4.39
C TYR A 251 7.80 -9.04 -4.16
N PRO A 252 7.66 -7.83 -3.64
CA PRO A 252 6.36 -7.16 -3.54
C PRO A 252 5.68 -7.01 -4.91
N THR A 253 6.46 -6.70 -5.95
CA THR A 253 5.93 -6.59 -7.31
C THR A 253 5.42 -7.95 -7.80
N MET A 254 6.10 -9.05 -7.51
CA MET A 254 5.65 -10.40 -7.84
C MET A 254 4.37 -10.78 -7.10
N LEU A 255 4.25 -10.43 -5.82
CA LEU A 255 3.03 -10.62 -5.03
C LEU A 255 1.85 -9.88 -5.65
N PHE A 256 2.06 -8.62 -6.05
CA PHE A 256 1.06 -7.82 -6.74
C PHE A 256 0.63 -8.47 -8.06
N PHE A 257 1.57 -8.80 -8.96
CA PHE A 257 1.26 -9.44 -10.24
C PHE A 257 0.56 -10.79 -10.07
N SER A 258 1.04 -11.62 -9.15
CA SER A 258 0.45 -12.92 -8.88
C SER A 258 -1.00 -12.83 -8.39
N SER A 259 -1.36 -11.76 -7.70
CA SER A 259 -2.72 -11.54 -7.20
C SER A 259 -3.70 -11.04 -8.27
N ILE A 260 -3.19 -10.43 -9.33
CA ILE A 260 -3.97 -9.96 -10.48
C ILE A 260 -4.26 -11.10 -11.47
N ILE A 261 -3.37 -12.09 -11.52
CA ILE A 261 -3.43 -13.20 -12.45
C ILE A 261 -4.54 -14.17 -12.02
N THR A 262 -5.33 -14.63 -12.97
CA THR A 262 -6.49 -15.54 -12.80
C THR A 262 -6.21 -16.77 -11.92
N ARG A 263 -4.97 -17.23 -11.90
CA ARG A 263 -4.52 -18.32 -11.06
C ARG A 263 -3.21 -17.98 -10.36
N ARG A 264 -3.31 -17.58 -9.09
CA ARG A 264 -2.16 -17.28 -8.23
C ARG A 264 -1.09 -18.38 -8.34
N SER A 265 0.13 -17.99 -8.67
CA SER A 265 1.26 -18.90 -8.81
C SER A 265 2.15 -18.83 -7.56
N ARG A 266 1.77 -19.56 -6.50
CA ARG A 266 2.58 -19.64 -5.27
C ARG A 266 4.01 -20.12 -5.55
N LEU A 267 4.18 -20.99 -6.56
CA LEU A 267 5.51 -21.46 -6.95
C LEU A 267 6.39 -20.30 -7.45
N ALA A 268 5.87 -19.45 -8.34
CA ALA A 268 6.61 -18.29 -8.85
C ALA A 268 6.92 -17.28 -7.73
N GLU A 269 5.96 -17.01 -6.84
CA GLU A 269 6.17 -16.17 -5.65
C GLU A 269 7.31 -16.69 -4.79
N ASN A 270 7.30 -18.01 -4.48
CA ASN A 270 8.32 -18.64 -3.63
C ASN A 270 9.70 -18.64 -4.32
N ILE A 271 9.77 -18.89 -5.63
CA ILE A 271 11.04 -18.83 -6.38
C ILE A 271 11.63 -17.42 -6.30
N VAL A 272 10.83 -16.38 -6.56
CA VAL A 272 11.30 -15.00 -6.50
C VAL A 272 11.70 -14.62 -5.07
N LEU A 273 10.95 -15.04 -4.04
CA LEU A 273 11.31 -14.80 -2.64
C LEU A 273 12.65 -15.44 -2.28
N VAL A 274 12.80 -16.74 -2.57
CA VAL A 274 14.04 -17.48 -2.24
C VAL A 274 15.23 -16.92 -2.99
N ALA A 275 15.08 -16.63 -4.29
CA ALA A 275 16.12 -16.00 -5.09
C ALA A 275 16.49 -14.62 -4.55
N ASN A 276 15.51 -13.81 -4.18
CA ASN A 276 15.73 -12.48 -3.61
C ASN A 276 16.55 -12.55 -2.32
N VAL A 277 16.11 -13.38 -1.36
CA VAL A 277 16.81 -13.53 -0.08
C VAL A 277 18.22 -14.11 -0.29
N ALA A 278 18.35 -15.17 -1.11
CA ALA A 278 19.64 -15.81 -1.36
C ALA A 278 20.63 -14.84 -2.02
N LEU A 279 20.22 -14.13 -3.07
CA LEU A 279 21.09 -13.20 -3.78
C LEU A 279 21.44 -11.98 -2.93
N ALA A 280 20.49 -11.43 -2.17
CA ALA A 280 20.74 -10.33 -1.26
C ALA A 280 21.73 -10.71 -0.14
N LEU A 281 21.57 -11.89 0.48
CA LEU A 281 22.50 -12.38 1.50
C LEU A 281 23.90 -12.65 0.92
N THR A 282 23.96 -13.27 -0.27
CA THR A 282 25.25 -13.52 -0.93
C THR A 282 25.95 -12.21 -1.28
N ALA A 283 25.22 -11.23 -1.81
CA ALA A 283 25.73 -9.89 -2.10
C ALA A 283 26.28 -9.21 -0.84
N ALA A 284 25.53 -9.25 0.26
CA ALA A 284 25.96 -8.68 1.54
C ALA A 284 27.23 -9.37 2.09
N ILE A 285 27.32 -10.70 1.99
CA ILE A 285 28.51 -11.46 2.41
C ILE A 285 29.72 -11.11 1.53
N CYS A 286 29.54 -11.06 0.20
CA CYS A 286 30.62 -10.70 -0.72
C CYS A 286 31.15 -9.28 -0.48
N LEU A 287 30.23 -8.33 -0.16
CA LEU A 287 30.60 -6.97 0.21
C LEU A 287 31.39 -6.93 1.53
N LEU A 288 30.92 -7.63 2.57
CA LEU A 288 31.60 -7.71 3.88
C LEU A 288 33.00 -8.36 3.78
N LEU A 289 33.16 -9.32 2.89
CA LEU A 289 34.44 -9.99 2.65
C LEU A 289 35.32 -9.23 1.65
N HIS A 290 34.92 -8.07 1.17
CA HIS A 290 35.61 -7.28 0.13
C HIS A 290 35.91 -8.08 -1.15
N VAL A 291 35.10 -9.10 -1.46
CA VAL A 291 35.22 -9.89 -2.71
C VAL A 291 34.65 -9.09 -3.87
N VAL A 292 33.66 -8.26 -3.58
CA VAL A 292 32.92 -7.42 -4.54
C VAL A 292 32.80 -6.03 -3.93
N ASP A 293 32.99 -5.00 -4.72
CA ASP A 293 32.67 -3.61 -4.36
C ASP A 293 31.18 -3.29 -4.52
N MET A 294 30.78 -2.08 -4.17
CA MET A 294 29.37 -1.64 -4.30
C MET A 294 28.84 -1.80 -5.73
N ARG A 295 29.66 -1.65 -6.73
CA ARG A 295 29.30 -1.80 -8.13
C ARG A 295 29.07 -3.26 -8.53
N GLY A 296 29.86 -4.18 -7.97
CA GLY A 296 29.68 -5.61 -8.21
C GLY A 296 28.32 -6.14 -7.75
N MET A 297 27.50 -5.32 -7.08
CA MET A 297 26.11 -5.61 -6.77
C MET A 297 25.26 -5.91 -8.02
N ASP A 298 25.62 -5.37 -9.17
CA ASP A 298 24.99 -5.67 -10.46
C ASP A 298 24.99 -7.17 -10.78
N LEU A 299 26.04 -7.90 -10.37
CA LEU A 299 26.13 -9.35 -10.53
C LEU A 299 25.01 -10.13 -9.83
N PHE A 300 24.40 -9.53 -8.82
CA PHE A 300 23.33 -10.15 -8.05
C PHE A 300 21.96 -9.64 -8.46
N ILE A 301 21.82 -8.33 -8.73
CA ILE A 301 20.53 -7.74 -9.04
C ILE A 301 20.02 -8.11 -10.44
N PHE A 302 20.88 -8.16 -11.47
CA PHE A 302 20.45 -8.55 -12.82
C PHE A 302 19.93 -9.99 -12.92
N PRO A 303 20.59 -11.02 -12.31
CA PRO A 303 19.99 -12.35 -12.23
C PRO A 303 18.65 -12.37 -11.48
N LEU A 304 18.50 -11.60 -10.40
CA LEU A 304 17.24 -11.49 -9.67
C LEU A 304 16.13 -10.91 -10.54
N LEU A 305 16.41 -9.83 -11.26
CA LEU A 305 15.45 -9.23 -12.21
C LEU A 305 15.11 -10.19 -13.36
N GLY A 306 16.09 -10.97 -13.82
CA GLY A 306 15.89 -12.03 -14.82
C GLY A 306 14.95 -13.13 -14.31
N ILE A 307 15.18 -13.63 -13.10
CA ILE A 307 14.30 -14.63 -12.44
C ILE A 307 12.89 -14.06 -12.27
N PHE A 308 12.76 -12.82 -11.79
CA PHE A 308 11.49 -12.14 -11.65
C PHE A 308 10.74 -12.05 -12.99
N ALA A 309 11.41 -11.64 -14.07
CA ALA A 309 10.81 -11.52 -15.40
C ALA A 309 10.35 -12.88 -15.93
N VAL A 310 11.16 -13.93 -15.81
CA VAL A 310 10.81 -15.30 -16.26
C VAL A 310 9.63 -15.85 -15.45
N CYS A 311 9.64 -15.69 -14.15
CA CYS A 311 8.55 -16.15 -13.27
C CYS A 311 7.25 -15.40 -13.56
N GLY A 312 7.31 -14.08 -13.75
CA GLY A 312 6.17 -13.24 -14.12
C GLY A 312 5.58 -13.63 -15.47
N PHE A 313 6.42 -13.82 -16.48
CA PHE A 313 6.00 -14.24 -17.83
C PHE A 313 5.37 -15.64 -17.82
N ALA A 314 6.01 -16.61 -17.15
CA ALA A 314 5.48 -17.97 -17.03
C ALA A 314 4.13 -18.00 -16.29
N ALA A 315 3.98 -17.22 -15.23
CA ALA A 315 2.73 -17.07 -14.50
C ALA A 315 1.64 -16.42 -15.40
N GLY A 316 1.99 -15.41 -16.18
CA GLY A 316 1.09 -14.75 -17.13
C GLY A 316 0.60 -15.71 -18.24
N ILE A 317 1.49 -16.46 -18.86
CA ILE A 317 1.12 -17.49 -19.86
C ILE A 317 0.18 -18.52 -19.24
N ARG A 318 0.53 -19.08 -18.07
CA ARG A 318 -0.30 -20.08 -17.39
C ARG A 318 -1.70 -19.54 -17.10
N SER A 319 -1.82 -18.27 -16.76
CA SER A 319 -3.11 -17.61 -16.55
C SER A 319 -3.91 -17.48 -17.85
N ALA A 320 -3.28 -17.06 -18.93
CA ALA A 320 -3.94 -16.87 -20.23
C ALA A 320 -4.55 -18.18 -20.78
N PHE A 321 -3.91 -19.32 -20.53
CA PHE A 321 -4.40 -20.64 -20.95
C PHE A 321 -5.34 -21.33 -19.94
N SER A 322 -5.63 -20.72 -18.81
CA SER A 322 -6.55 -21.29 -17.82
C SER A 322 -7.99 -20.93 -18.13
N ARG A 323 -8.81 -21.94 -18.47
CA ARG A 323 -10.25 -21.81 -18.82
C ARG A 323 -11.20 -21.88 -17.61
N LYS A 324 -10.72 -21.90 -16.37
CA LYS A 324 -11.60 -22.02 -15.19
C LYS A 324 -12.23 -20.68 -14.84
N ASP A 325 -13.54 -20.73 -14.58
CA ASP A 325 -14.34 -19.62 -14.07
C ASP A 325 -13.68 -18.99 -12.84
N VAL A 326 -13.30 -17.74 -12.99
CA VAL A 326 -12.77 -16.91 -11.91
C VAL A 326 -13.91 -16.09 -11.37
N GLN A 327 -14.05 -16.09 -10.06
CA GLN A 327 -14.95 -15.17 -9.38
C GLN A 327 -14.73 -13.74 -9.93
N GLU A 328 -15.78 -13.13 -10.37
CA GLU A 328 -15.79 -11.81 -11.05
C GLU A 328 -15.09 -10.72 -10.24
N SER A 329 -15.04 -10.87 -8.90
CA SER A 329 -14.37 -9.97 -7.96
C SER A 329 -12.84 -9.94 -8.08
N GLN A 330 -12.22 -10.94 -8.71
CA GLN A 330 -10.76 -11.05 -8.85
C GLN A 330 -10.25 -10.67 -10.27
N ARG A 331 -11.13 -10.34 -11.21
CA ARG A 331 -10.71 -9.91 -12.54
C ARG A 331 -10.04 -8.53 -12.46
N MET A 332 -8.88 -8.42 -13.13
CA MET A 332 -8.31 -7.11 -13.44
C MET A 332 -9.36 -6.26 -14.13
N SER A 333 -9.52 -5.02 -13.68
CA SER A 333 -10.28 -4.06 -14.46
C SER A 333 -9.50 -3.76 -15.77
N ALA A 334 -10.21 -3.32 -16.79
CA ALA A 334 -9.55 -2.84 -18.02
C ALA A 334 -8.51 -1.74 -17.70
N TRP A 335 -8.74 -0.97 -16.66
CA TRP A 335 -7.84 0.11 -16.22
C TRP A 335 -6.53 -0.40 -15.64
N SER A 336 -6.55 -1.46 -14.80
CA SER A 336 -5.31 -2.09 -14.30
C SER A 336 -4.47 -2.64 -15.45
N LEU A 337 -5.11 -3.26 -16.43
CA LEU A 337 -4.40 -3.75 -17.61
C LEU A 337 -3.76 -2.61 -18.40
N VAL A 338 -4.51 -1.53 -18.63
CA VAL A 338 -3.98 -0.31 -19.29
C VAL A 338 -2.82 0.27 -18.51
N ALA A 339 -2.91 0.35 -17.18
CA ALA A 339 -1.85 0.86 -16.31
C ALA A 339 -0.56 0.05 -16.45
N VAL A 340 -0.65 -1.27 -16.38
CA VAL A 340 0.51 -2.17 -16.51
C VAL A 340 1.10 -2.09 -17.92
N LEU A 341 0.27 -2.11 -18.97
CA LEU A 341 0.73 -1.98 -20.36
C LEU A 341 1.43 -0.63 -20.59
N THR A 342 0.89 0.46 -20.07
CA THR A 342 1.52 1.79 -20.15
C THR A 342 2.88 1.79 -19.48
N CYS A 343 3.00 1.21 -18.29
CA CYS A 343 4.28 1.09 -17.59
C CYS A 343 5.30 0.28 -18.41
N VAL A 344 4.89 -0.87 -18.95
CA VAL A 344 5.77 -1.74 -19.76
C VAL A 344 6.21 -1.01 -21.03
N VAL A 345 5.32 -0.33 -21.74
CA VAL A 345 5.64 0.42 -22.96
C VAL A 345 6.64 1.53 -22.67
N LEU A 346 6.42 2.31 -21.61
CA LEU A 346 7.30 3.41 -21.25
C LEU A 346 8.66 2.91 -20.71
N ALA A 347 8.70 1.79 -19.97
CA ALA A 347 9.94 1.16 -19.55
C ALA A 347 10.73 0.61 -20.75
N THR A 348 10.04 0.00 -21.72
CA THR A 348 10.68 -0.49 -22.96
C THR A 348 11.19 0.67 -23.80
N ALA A 349 10.42 1.75 -23.94
CA ALA A 349 10.85 2.96 -24.64
C ALA A 349 12.10 3.58 -24.00
N ASN A 350 12.18 3.58 -22.65
CA ASN A 350 13.35 4.01 -21.91
C ASN A 350 14.57 3.14 -22.24
N LEU A 351 14.41 1.81 -22.22
CA LEU A 351 15.49 0.86 -22.53
C LEU A 351 15.99 1.04 -23.97
N VAL A 352 15.07 1.14 -24.94
CA VAL A 352 15.39 1.37 -26.35
C VAL A 352 16.13 2.71 -26.52
N SER A 353 15.67 3.76 -25.86
CA SER A 353 16.34 5.06 -25.89
C SER A 353 17.79 4.98 -25.39
N ARG A 354 18.03 4.25 -24.30
CA ARG A 354 19.40 4.03 -23.77
C ARG A 354 20.30 3.25 -24.73
N LEU A 355 19.75 2.19 -25.35
CA LEU A 355 20.52 1.30 -26.21
C LEU A 355 20.85 1.90 -27.60
N PHE A 356 19.94 2.64 -28.20
CA PHE A 356 20.05 3.10 -29.59
C PHE A 356 20.44 4.55 -29.76
N PHE A 357 20.11 5.41 -28.80
CA PHE A 357 20.33 6.86 -28.92
C PHE A 357 21.39 7.41 -28.00
N GLY A 358 21.99 6.56 -27.16
CA GLY A 358 22.99 6.99 -26.17
C GLY A 358 22.46 8.15 -25.32
N ALA A 359 23.34 8.94 -24.77
CA ALA A 359 23.00 10.12 -23.98
C ALA A 359 22.63 11.34 -24.87
N LEU A 360 21.70 11.18 -25.81
CA LEU A 360 21.11 12.32 -26.48
C LEU A 360 20.23 13.11 -25.50
N GLY A 361 20.84 13.83 -24.57
CA GLY A 361 20.30 14.98 -23.82
C GLY A 361 18.91 14.89 -23.18
N VAL A 362 18.08 13.93 -23.58
CA VAL A 362 16.80 13.62 -22.95
C VAL A 362 17.05 12.54 -21.93
N ASP A 363 16.89 12.90 -20.69
CA ASP A 363 17.00 11.99 -19.58
C ASP A 363 15.95 10.87 -19.72
N SER A 364 16.39 9.76 -20.32
CA SER A 364 15.55 8.62 -20.60
C SER A 364 14.91 8.02 -19.34
N ALA A 365 15.53 8.20 -18.17
CA ALA A 365 14.99 7.75 -16.90
C ALA A 365 13.68 8.45 -16.52
N SER A 366 13.44 9.67 -16.97
CA SER A 366 12.19 10.42 -16.72
C SER A 366 10.97 9.70 -17.30
N ILE A 367 11.09 9.12 -18.48
CA ILE A 367 9.97 8.42 -19.15
C ILE A 367 9.55 7.20 -18.33
N GLY A 368 10.52 6.41 -17.84
CA GLY A 368 10.24 5.25 -17.01
C GLY A 368 9.56 5.61 -15.69
N ARG A 369 10.04 6.65 -15.02
CA ARG A 369 9.44 7.16 -13.76
C ARG A 369 8.00 7.64 -13.95
N LEU A 370 7.72 8.36 -15.05
CA LEU A 370 6.36 8.77 -15.39
C LEU A 370 5.45 7.58 -15.65
N GLY A 371 5.95 6.53 -16.31
CA GLY A 371 5.21 5.29 -16.52
C GLY A 371 4.79 4.63 -15.19
N VAL A 372 5.71 4.54 -14.24
CA VAL A 372 5.42 4.01 -12.90
C VAL A 372 4.44 4.91 -12.16
N LEU A 373 4.60 6.23 -12.21
CA LEU A 373 3.69 7.17 -11.57
C LEU A 373 2.26 7.03 -12.11
N ILE A 374 2.08 7.01 -13.42
CA ILE A 374 0.77 6.84 -14.07
C ILE A 374 0.14 5.50 -13.65
N MET A 375 0.92 4.42 -13.69
CA MET A 375 0.46 3.11 -13.22
C MET A 375 -0.02 3.17 -11.77
N GLN A 376 0.76 3.75 -10.88
CA GLN A 376 0.44 3.85 -9.45
C GLN A 376 -0.83 4.68 -9.21
N VAL A 377 -1.02 5.80 -9.90
CA VAL A 377 -2.22 6.64 -9.79
C VAL A 377 -3.47 5.87 -10.21
N ILE A 378 -3.41 5.16 -11.35
CA ILE A 378 -4.56 4.38 -11.85
C ILE A 378 -4.90 3.25 -10.86
N LEU A 379 -3.88 2.52 -10.38
CA LEU A 379 -4.07 1.41 -9.45
C LEU A 379 -4.59 1.88 -8.09
N LEU A 380 -4.10 3.02 -7.58
CA LEU A 380 -4.64 3.63 -6.35
C LEU A 380 -6.14 3.93 -6.51
N GLY A 381 -6.54 4.56 -7.62
CA GLY A 381 -7.95 4.85 -7.92
C GLY A 381 -8.81 3.59 -7.95
N GLU A 382 -8.34 2.51 -8.57
CA GLU A 382 -9.04 1.23 -8.60
C GLU A 382 -9.19 0.61 -7.21
N PHE A 383 -8.13 0.62 -6.40
CA PHE A 383 -8.21 0.11 -5.03
C PHE A 383 -9.15 0.92 -4.16
N MET A 384 -9.18 2.25 -4.30
CA MET A 384 -10.14 3.11 -3.58
C MET A 384 -11.58 2.78 -3.97
N GLN A 385 -11.85 2.58 -5.26
CA GLN A 385 -13.17 2.22 -5.75
C GLN A 385 -13.62 0.86 -5.20
N LYS A 386 -12.77 -0.18 -5.31
CA LYS A 386 -13.07 -1.52 -4.78
C LYS A 386 -13.27 -1.53 -3.26
N GLY A 387 -12.45 -0.78 -2.52
CA GLY A 387 -12.62 -0.61 -1.07
C GLY A 387 -13.97 -0.01 -0.71
N SER A 388 -14.41 1.02 -1.43
CA SER A 388 -15.72 1.65 -1.24
C SER A 388 -16.88 0.70 -1.59
N GLU A 389 -16.78 -0.03 -2.71
CA GLU A 389 -17.78 -1.01 -3.12
C GLU A 389 -17.94 -2.13 -2.08
N ASN A 390 -16.84 -2.68 -1.59
CA ASN A 390 -16.84 -3.72 -0.55
C ASN A 390 -17.44 -3.22 0.77
N SER A 391 -17.10 -2.00 1.18
CA SER A 391 -17.66 -1.40 2.41
C SER A 391 -19.17 -1.17 2.29
N ARG A 392 -19.66 -0.74 1.11
CA ARG A 392 -21.11 -0.60 0.85
C ARG A 392 -21.80 -1.95 0.87
N ALA A 393 -21.25 -2.95 0.18
CA ALA A 393 -21.83 -4.29 0.16
C ALA A 393 -21.90 -4.92 1.56
N ALA A 394 -20.88 -4.71 2.39
CA ALA A 394 -20.88 -5.15 3.78
C ALA A 394 -21.96 -4.45 4.61
N ALA A 395 -22.11 -3.12 4.46
CA ALA A 395 -23.14 -2.36 5.15
C ALA A 395 -24.56 -2.76 4.69
N GLU A 396 -24.76 -2.97 3.38
CA GLU A 396 -26.03 -3.47 2.83
C GLU A 396 -26.36 -4.88 3.34
N SER A 397 -25.37 -5.78 3.38
CA SER A 397 -25.52 -7.14 3.91
C SER A 397 -25.90 -7.12 5.40
N GLU A 398 -25.21 -6.30 6.20
CA GLU A 398 -25.53 -6.16 7.63
C GLU A 398 -26.92 -5.53 7.84
N ALA A 399 -27.31 -4.54 7.03
CA ALA A 399 -28.65 -3.97 7.07
C ALA A 399 -29.73 -5.00 6.69
N MET A 400 -29.48 -5.81 5.63
CA MET A 400 -30.38 -6.90 5.25
C MET A 400 -30.47 -7.97 6.35
N ARG A 401 -29.36 -8.32 6.98
CA ARG A 401 -29.33 -9.27 8.10
C ARG A 401 -30.16 -8.75 9.28
N LYS A 402 -30.02 -7.47 9.63
CA LYS A 402 -30.84 -6.86 10.68
C LYS A 402 -32.32 -6.88 10.33
N LEU A 403 -32.71 -6.52 9.10
CA LEU A 403 -34.08 -6.56 8.65
C LEU A 403 -34.66 -7.99 8.63
N ALA A 404 -33.86 -8.99 8.31
CA ALA A 404 -34.30 -10.39 8.23
C ALA A 404 -34.44 -11.07 9.59
N TYR A 405 -33.57 -10.75 10.57
CA TYR A 405 -33.44 -11.54 11.79
C TYR A 405 -33.65 -10.76 13.09
N VAL A 406 -33.87 -9.44 13.04
CA VAL A 406 -34.08 -8.62 14.24
C VAL A 406 -35.50 -8.04 14.23
N ASP A 407 -36.18 -8.05 15.38
CA ASP A 407 -37.48 -7.38 15.55
C ASP A 407 -37.27 -5.86 15.59
N ALA A 408 -38.01 -5.14 14.73
CA ALA A 408 -37.81 -3.71 14.53
C ALA A 408 -38.19 -2.86 15.76
N LEU A 409 -39.12 -3.33 16.61
CA LEU A 409 -39.56 -2.63 17.80
C LEU A 409 -38.63 -2.83 18.98
N THR A 410 -38.25 -4.09 19.23
CA THR A 410 -37.59 -4.50 20.47
C THR A 410 -36.06 -4.63 20.32
N GLY A 411 -35.56 -4.80 19.09
CA GLY A 411 -34.14 -4.94 18.79
C GLY A 411 -33.50 -6.31 19.11
N ILE A 412 -34.29 -7.26 19.62
CA ILE A 412 -33.86 -8.66 19.82
C ILE A 412 -34.15 -9.50 18.57
N GLY A 413 -33.83 -10.80 18.57
CA GLY A 413 -34.12 -11.71 17.47
C GLY A 413 -35.61 -11.75 17.17
N ASN A 414 -36.00 -11.81 15.89
CA ASN A 414 -37.38 -11.96 15.45
C ASN A 414 -37.72 -13.45 15.28
N ARG A 415 -38.96 -13.76 14.85
CA ARG A 415 -39.44 -15.12 14.58
C ARG A 415 -38.55 -15.88 13.59
N THR A 416 -38.07 -15.23 12.53
CA THR A 416 -37.15 -15.88 11.55
C THR A 416 -35.84 -16.29 12.19
N ALA A 417 -35.30 -15.45 13.10
CA ALA A 417 -34.09 -15.81 13.86
C ALA A 417 -34.34 -16.99 14.81
N PHE A 418 -35.50 -17.01 15.46
CA PHE A 418 -35.90 -18.15 16.30
C PHE A 418 -36.02 -19.44 15.51
N ASP A 419 -36.74 -19.42 14.36
CA ASP A 419 -36.90 -20.60 13.51
C ASP A 419 -35.51 -21.16 13.07
N LEU A 420 -34.58 -20.27 12.66
CA LEU A 420 -33.21 -20.66 12.32
C LEU A 420 -32.43 -21.27 13.50
N ALA A 421 -32.57 -20.70 14.69
CA ALA A 421 -31.95 -21.26 15.90
C ALA A 421 -32.54 -22.64 16.25
N CYS A 422 -33.85 -22.82 16.07
CA CYS A 422 -34.50 -24.10 16.23
C CYS A 422 -33.97 -25.17 15.23
N ASP A 423 -33.78 -24.79 13.95
CA ASP A 423 -33.22 -25.71 12.95
C ASP A 423 -31.82 -26.17 13.35
N ILE A 424 -30.96 -25.28 13.86
CA ILE A 424 -29.62 -25.59 14.35
C ILE A 424 -29.68 -26.57 15.56
N LEU A 425 -30.62 -26.36 16.47
CA LEU A 425 -30.79 -27.25 17.63
C LEU A 425 -31.37 -28.63 17.21
N GLU A 426 -32.24 -28.66 16.20
CA GLU A 426 -32.78 -29.90 15.65
C GLU A 426 -31.69 -30.78 15.03
N GLU A 427 -30.69 -30.18 14.36
CA GLU A 427 -29.54 -30.94 13.83
C GLU A 427 -28.67 -31.53 14.93
N ARG A 428 -28.64 -30.94 16.13
CA ARG A 428 -27.80 -31.33 17.26
C ARG A 428 -28.48 -32.21 18.29
N LYS A 429 -29.78 -32.41 18.22
CA LYS A 429 -30.61 -33.11 19.23
C LYS A 429 -30.15 -34.54 19.54
N ASP A 430 -29.52 -35.21 18.57
CA ASP A 430 -29.07 -36.60 18.68
C ASP A 430 -27.59 -36.70 19.10
N GLU A 431 -26.89 -35.57 19.34
CA GLU A 431 -25.55 -35.58 19.89
C GLU A 431 -25.55 -36.10 21.32
N GLU A 432 -24.57 -36.95 21.67
CA GLU A 432 -24.46 -37.57 23.00
C GLU A 432 -24.27 -36.47 24.09
N GLY A 433 -25.17 -36.45 25.06
CA GLY A 433 -25.13 -35.48 26.15
C GLY A 433 -25.67 -34.11 25.79
N PHE A 434 -26.20 -33.91 24.56
CA PHE A 434 -26.79 -32.61 24.20
C PHE A 434 -28.21 -32.51 24.75
N ASP A 435 -28.47 -31.36 25.42
CA ASP A 435 -29.81 -30.93 25.86
C ASP A 435 -29.94 -29.41 25.74
N PHE A 436 -31.18 -28.94 25.61
CA PHE A 436 -31.50 -27.52 25.66
C PHE A 436 -32.85 -27.29 26.32
N LEU A 437 -33.03 -26.11 26.86
CA LEU A 437 -34.26 -25.65 27.46
C LEU A 437 -34.88 -24.57 26.57
N MET A 438 -36.14 -24.71 26.22
CA MET A 438 -36.97 -23.66 25.63
C MET A 438 -37.78 -23.00 26.75
N VAL A 439 -37.83 -21.67 26.72
CA VAL A 439 -38.63 -20.86 27.61
C VAL A 439 -39.57 -20.02 26.76
N CYS A 440 -40.88 -20.20 26.94
CA CYS A 440 -41.89 -19.33 26.34
C CYS A 440 -42.31 -18.27 27.34
N PHE A 441 -42.45 -17.03 26.89
CA PHE A 441 -42.87 -15.90 27.69
C PHE A 441 -44.05 -15.17 27.04
N ASP A 442 -44.93 -14.61 27.87
CA ASP A 442 -46.04 -13.78 27.44
C ASP A 442 -46.09 -12.54 28.35
N VAL A 443 -46.21 -11.36 27.74
CA VAL A 443 -46.32 -10.09 28.48
C VAL A 443 -47.76 -9.88 28.91
N ASP A 444 -48.02 -10.05 30.19
CA ASP A 444 -49.36 -9.95 30.75
C ASP A 444 -50.00 -8.56 30.54
N ASP A 445 -51.31 -8.52 30.32
CA ASP A 445 -52.13 -7.33 30.28
C ASP A 445 -51.76 -6.26 29.22
N LEU A 446 -50.94 -6.61 28.18
CA LEU A 446 -50.58 -5.67 27.09
C LEU A 446 -51.84 -5.01 26.46
N LYS A 447 -52.92 -5.77 26.30
CA LYS A 447 -54.16 -5.23 25.76
C LYS A 447 -54.75 -4.14 26.66
N VAL A 448 -54.72 -4.30 27.96
CA VAL A 448 -55.19 -3.30 28.93
C VAL A 448 -54.33 -2.03 28.85
N VAL A 449 -53.03 -2.18 28.69
CA VAL A 449 -52.11 -1.04 28.49
C VAL A 449 -52.44 -0.31 27.19
N ASN A 450 -52.67 -1.04 26.08
CA ASN A 450 -53.04 -0.44 24.80
C ASN A 450 -54.40 0.29 24.88
N ASP A 451 -55.38 -0.34 25.51
CA ASP A 451 -56.73 0.22 25.61
C ASP A 451 -56.80 1.47 26.50
N ASN A 452 -55.97 1.53 27.57
CA ASN A 452 -55.97 2.65 28.52
C ASN A 452 -55.03 3.80 28.11
N TYR A 453 -53.87 3.49 27.48
CA TYR A 453 -52.77 4.45 27.25
C TYR A 453 -52.36 4.57 25.78
N GLY A 454 -53.00 3.78 24.89
CA GLY A 454 -52.71 3.78 23.45
C GLY A 454 -51.55 2.89 23.04
N HIS A 455 -51.47 2.59 21.74
CA HIS A 455 -50.48 1.67 21.17
C HIS A 455 -49.01 2.10 21.41
N GLU A 456 -48.74 3.41 21.48
CA GLU A 456 -47.41 3.91 21.79
C GLU A 456 -46.94 3.50 23.19
N ALA A 457 -47.88 3.45 24.14
CA ALA A 457 -47.56 2.96 25.50
C ALA A 457 -47.35 1.45 25.53
N GLY A 458 -48.13 0.68 24.74
CA GLY A 458 -47.89 -0.75 24.55
C GLY A 458 -46.56 -1.07 23.90
N ASP A 459 -46.16 -0.31 22.89
CA ASP A 459 -44.86 -0.44 22.26
C ASP A 459 -43.72 -0.20 23.26
N LYS A 460 -43.80 0.84 24.09
CA LYS A 460 -42.85 1.10 25.18
C LYS A 460 -42.84 -0.04 26.21
N HIS A 461 -43.99 -0.63 26.49
CA HIS A 461 -44.12 -1.76 27.40
C HIS A 461 -43.42 -3.01 26.84
N LEU A 462 -43.61 -3.31 25.56
CA LEU A 462 -42.91 -4.39 24.85
C LEU A 462 -41.37 -4.18 24.79
N VAL A 463 -40.92 -2.94 24.57
CA VAL A 463 -39.50 -2.60 24.62
C VAL A 463 -38.93 -2.77 26.03
N ALA A 464 -39.71 -2.44 27.08
CA ALA A 464 -39.32 -2.68 28.47
C ALA A 464 -39.21 -4.18 28.76
N ALA A 465 -40.23 -4.97 28.34
CA ALA A 465 -40.19 -6.44 28.48
C ALA A 465 -38.96 -7.06 27.82
N SER A 466 -38.68 -6.67 26.56
CA SER A 466 -37.53 -7.20 25.84
C SER A 466 -36.20 -6.89 26.53
N ARG A 467 -36.04 -5.67 27.11
CA ARG A 467 -34.83 -5.29 27.87
C ARG A 467 -34.68 -6.10 29.15
N VAL A 468 -35.80 -6.32 29.86
CA VAL A 468 -35.81 -7.14 31.09
C VAL A 468 -35.48 -8.59 30.76
N LEU A 469 -36.09 -9.16 29.72
CA LEU A 469 -35.78 -10.51 29.26
C LEU A 469 -34.31 -10.67 28.80
N GLN A 470 -33.83 -9.73 27.98
CA GLN A 470 -32.42 -9.74 27.52
C GLN A 470 -31.43 -9.59 28.68
N ALA A 471 -31.73 -8.77 29.69
CA ALA A 471 -30.87 -8.64 30.86
C ALA A 471 -30.92 -9.86 31.79
N ALA A 472 -32.04 -10.61 31.79
CA ALA A 472 -32.16 -11.81 32.60
C ALA A 472 -31.56 -13.06 31.94
N PHE A 473 -31.73 -13.21 30.65
CA PHE A 473 -31.46 -14.45 29.90
C PHE A 473 -30.35 -14.31 28.84
N GLY A 474 -30.02 -13.11 28.36
CA GLY A 474 -29.13 -12.91 27.21
C GLY A 474 -27.67 -13.34 27.40
N ASP A 475 -27.22 -13.58 28.63
CA ASP A 475 -25.90 -14.13 28.94
C ASP A 475 -25.86 -15.68 28.99
N ILE A 476 -27.02 -16.32 29.03
CA ILE A 476 -27.15 -17.78 29.14
C ILE A 476 -27.85 -18.42 27.94
N GLY A 477 -28.46 -17.63 27.06
CA GLY A 477 -29.22 -18.08 25.91
C GLY A 477 -29.57 -16.95 24.96
N GLU A 478 -30.28 -17.25 23.88
CA GLU A 478 -30.75 -16.29 22.91
C GLU A 478 -32.23 -15.98 23.16
N VAL A 479 -32.60 -14.70 23.11
CA VAL A 479 -33.99 -14.22 23.35
C VAL A 479 -34.58 -13.70 22.06
N PHE A 480 -35.80 -14.08 21.77
CA PHE A 480 -36.52 -13.77 20.54
C PHE A 480 -37.92 -13.22 20.85
N ARG A 481 -38.42 -12.34 19.96
CA ARG A 481 -39.81 -11.97 19.91
C ARG A 481 -40.52 -12.72 18.79
N ILE A 482 -41.50 -13.54 19.15
CA ILE A 482 -42.18 -14.44 18.20
C ILE A 482 -43.36 -13.73 17.53
N GLY A 483 -44.07 -12.86 18.27
CA GLY A 483 -45.16 -12.08 17.76
C GLY A 483 -45.90 -11.38 18.89
N GLY A 484 -46.60 -10.28 18.61
CA GLY A 484 -47.41 -9.57 19.60
C GLY A 484 -46.73 -9.35 20.95
N ASP A 485 -47.20 -10.03 21.98
CA ASP A 485 -46.74 -10.10 23.36
C ASP A 485 -45.92 -11.35 23.69
N GLU A 486 -45.68 -12.22 22.70
CA GLU A 486 -44.96 -13.50 22.86
C GLU A 486 -43.45 -13.37 22.62
N PHE A 487 -42.70 -13.93 23.56
CA PHE A 487 -41.22 -14.01 23.49
C PHE A 487 -40.77 -15.44 23.82
N ASP A 488 -39.66 -15.86 23.23
CA ASP A 488 -39.06 -17.14 23.54
C ASP A 488 -37.57 -16.98 23.87
N ALA A 489 -37.03 -17.89 24.67
CA ALA A 489 -35.57 -18.03 24.86
C ALA A 489 -35.15 -19.49 24.67
N LEU A 490 -33.97 -19.65 24.05
CA LEU A 490 -33.31 -20.93 23.86
C LEU A 490 -32.02 -20.97 24.68
N ILE A 491 -31.94 -21.89 25.65
CA ILE A 491 -30.81 -22.04 26.57
C ILE A 491 -30.19 -23.40 26.33
N SER A 492 -28.93 -23.44 25.88
CA SER A 492 -28.19 -24.68 25.62
C SER A 492 -26.90 -24.74 26.46
N GLY A 493 -26.24 -25.92 26.43
CA GLY A 493 -25.00 -26.19 27.15
C GLY A 493 -25.23 -26.83 28.53
N ASP A 494 -24.20 -26.81 29.38
CA ASP A 494 -24.21 -27.50 30.67
C ASP A 494 -25.32 -27.00 31.61
N ASP A 495 -26.14 -27.93 32.11
CA ASP A 495 -27.22 -27.73 33.08
C ASP A 495 -28.14 -26.53 32.77
N PRO A 496 -28.90 -26.56 31.64
CA PRO A 496 -29.73 -25.45 31.22
C PRO A 496 -30.86 -25.13 32.22
N LEU A 497 -31.33 -26.12 32.98
CA LEU A 497 -32.36 -25.93 33.99
C LEU A 497 -31.86 -25.11 35.19
N LYS A 498 -30.65 -25.32 35.65
CA LYS A 498 -30.03 -24.53 36.71
C LYS A 498 -29.80 -23.09 36.28
N LYS A 499 -29.29 -22.89 35.05
CA LYS A 499 -29.11 -21.56 34.46
C LYS A 499 -30.43 -20.81 34.40
N TYR A 500 -31.51 -21.48 33.97
CA TYR A 500 -32.85 -20.92 33.95
C TYR A 500 -33.31 -20.49 35.36
N GLY A 501 -33.10 -21.32 36.39
CA GLY A 501 -33.52 -21.00 37.76
C GLY A 501 -32.84 -19.73 38.31
N GLU A 502 -31.60 -19.46 37.93
CA GLU A 502 -30.87 -18.24 38.27
C GLU A 502 -31.39 -17.02 37.47
N ALA A 503 -31.63 -17.21 36.17
CA ALA A 503 -32.18 -16.17 35.29
C ALA A 503 -33.60 -15.78 35.68
N LEU A 504 -34.44 -16.73 36.09
CA LEU A 504 -35.79 -16.46 36.58
C LEU A 504 -35.78 -15.58 37.84
N LYS A 505 -34.87 -15.82 38.77
CA LYS A 505 -34.71 -14.93 39.96
C LYS A 505 -34.30 -13.52 39.54
N ARG A 506 -33.41 -13.40 38.52
CA ARG A 506 -33.04 -12.10 37.94
C ARG A 506 -34.23 -11.41 37.26
N LEU A 507 -35.00 -12.16 36.49
CA LEU A 507 -36.22 -11.66 35.84
C LEU A 507 -37.14 -11.04 36.86
N ARG A 508 -37.53 -11.76 37.91
CA ARG A 508 -38.46 -11.27 38.95
C ARG A 508 -37.93 -10.02 39.64
N LYS A 509 -36.62 -9.96 39.93
CA LYS A 509 -36.00 -8.77 40.53
C LYS A 509 -36.04 -7.57 39.57
N LEU A 510 -35.82 -7.77 38.28
CA LEU A 510 -35.90 -6.69 37.28
C LEU A 510 -37.32 -6.22 37.03
N GLU A 511 -38.30 -7.13 37.06
CA GLU A 511 -39.73 -6.76 37.04
C GLU A 511 -40.11 -5.89 38.25
N ASP A 512 -39.70 -6.31 39.46
CA ASP A 512 -39.97 -5.51 40.68
C ASP A 512 -39.31 -4.13 40.62
N GLN A 513 -38.08 -4.06 40.13
CA GLN A 513 -37.40 -2.79 39.93
C GLN A 513 -38.15 -1.90 38.94
N TYR A 514 -38.53 -2.42 37.78
CA TYR A 514 -39.31 -1.68 36.77
C TYR A 514 -40.65 -1.21 37.33
N ASN A 515 -41.34 -2.07 38.06
CA ASN A 515 -42.64 -1.78 38.64
C ASN A 515 -42.62 -0.71 39.76
N ASN A 516 -41.53 -0.65 40.50
CA ASN A 516 -41.31 0.43 41.50
C ASN A 516 -41.08 1.79 40.82
N GLU A 517 -40.43 1.78 39.63
CA GLU A 517 -40.21 2.99 38.85
C GLU A 517 -41.47 3.39 38.02
N ASN A 518 -42.35 2.42 37.71
CA ASN A 518 -43.53 2.60 36.86
C ASN A 518 -44.81 2.06 37.52
N PRO A 519 -45.25 2.62 38.65
CA PRO A 519 -46.36 2.06 39.43
C PRO A 519 -47.69 2.03 38.71
N GLU A 520 -47.90 2.91 37.72
CA GLU A 520 -49.16 2.99 36.92
C GLU A 520 -49.18 2.01 35.75
N ASN A 521 -48.03 1.52 35.32
CA ASN A 521 -47.91 0.62 34.16
C ASN A 521 -46.96 -0.54 34.50
N LYS A 522 -47.44 -1.44 35.36
CA LYS A 522 -46.64 -2.56 35.87
C LYS A 522 -46.41 -3.58 34.80
N LEU A 523 -45.16 -4.03 34.72
CA LEU A 523 -44.74 -5.13 33.84
C LEU A 523 -44.82 -6.46 34.61
N ARG A 524 -45.47 -7.43 34.02
CA ARG A 524 -45.44 -8.83 34.45
C ARG A 524 -45.28 -9.73 33.25
N ILE A 525 -44.45 -10.76 33.38
CA ILE A 525 -44.14 -11.70 32.32
C ILE A 525 -44.42 -13.12 32.81
N SER A 526 -45.39 -13.77 32.21
CA SER A 526 -45.69 -15.17 32.41
C SER A 526 -44.66 -16.01 31.68
N CYS A 527 -44.21 -17.12 32.27
CA CYS A 527 -43.17 -17.98 31.67
C CYS A 527 -43.46 -19.47 31.87
N GLY A 528 -43.08 -20.25 30.85
CA GLY A 528 -43.14 -21.69 30.91
C GLY A 528 -41.93 -22.32 30.22
N THR A 529 -41.53 -23.50 30.66
CA THR A 529 -40.30 -24.17 30.18
C THR A 529 -40.51 -25.63 29.86
N CYS A 530 -39.68 -26.14 28.96
CA CYS A 530 -39.55 -27.58 28.69
C CYS A 530 -38.14 -27.87 28.25
N LEU A 531 -37.55 -28.97 28.80
CA LEU A 531 -36.29 -29.55 28.35
C LEU A 531 -36.50 -30.52 27.17
N LEU A 532 -35.56 -30.59 26.25
CA LEU A 532 -35.61 -31.58 25.17
C LEU A 532 -35.66 -33.02 25.75
N SER A 533 -34.93 -33.30 26.83
CA SER A 533 -34.93 -34.60 27.50
C SER A 533 -36.25 -34.98 28.19
N GLU A 534 -37.15 -34.02 28.39
CA GLU A 534 -38.49 -34.24 28.96
C GLU A 534 -39.55 -34.66 27.91
N THR A 535 -39.21 -34.61 26.62
CA THR A 535 -40.12 -34.94 25.52
C THR A 535 -39.96 -36.42 25.09
N GLU A 536 -41.08 -37.05 24.65
CA GLU A 536 -41.07 -38.47 24.25
C GLU A 536 -40.28 -38.73 22.95
N ASN A 537 -40.47 -37.87 21.93
CA ASN A 537 -39.86 -38.03 20.60
C ASN A 537 -38.64 -37.13 20.39
N ARG A 538 -38.20 -36.41 21.38
CA ARG A 538 -37.07 -35.46 21.29
C ARG A 538 -37.15 -34.55 20.07
N THR A 539 -38.31 -33.89 19.88
CA THR A 539 -38.53 -32.94 18.79
C THR A 539 -38.72 -31.54 19.33
N ILE A 540 -38.18 -30.53 18.61
CA ILE A 540 -38.35 -29.12 18.99
C ILE A 540 -39.83 -28.72 19.05
N ARG A 541 -40.65 -29.30 18.17
CA ARG A 541 -42.11 -29.08 18.19
C ARG A 541 -42.77 -29.52 19.49
N GLU A 542 -42.39 -30.68 20.05
CA GLU A 542 -42.90 -31.12 21.35
C GLU A 542 -42.42 -30.24 22.48
N VAL A 543 -41.13 -29.84 22.48
CA VAL A 543 -40.58 -28.89 23.45
C VAL A 543 -41.38 -27.58 23.45
N SER A 544 -41.63 -27.01 22.27
CA SER A 544 -42.38 -25.77 22.11
C SER A 544 -43.81 -25.89 22.65
N VAL A 545 -44.53 -26.97 22.30
CA VAL A 545 -45.91 -27.20 22.78
C VAL A 545 -45.97 -27.35 24.30
N MET A 546 -45.02 -28.07 24.88
CA MET A 546 -44.97 -28.29 26.34
C MET A 546 -44.59 -27.00 27.09
N ALA A 547 -43.63 -26.21 26.58
CA ALA A 547 -43.25 -24.92 27.15
C ALA A 547 -44.38 -23.90 27.10
N ASP A 548 -45.08 -23.82 25.97
CA ASP A 548 -46.27 -22.97 25.81
C ASP A 548 -47.39 -23.35 26.78
N ALA A 549 -47.71 -24.66 26.89
CA ALA A 549 -48.70 -25.14 27.87
C ALA A 549 -48.28 -24.84 29.33
N ALA A 550 -47.01 -24.82 29.65
CA ALA A 550 -46.49 -24.44 30.97
C ALA A 550 -46.66 -22.94 31.19
N MET A 551 -46.34 -22.11 30.21
CA MET A 551 -46.52 -20.63 30.24
C MET A 551 -47.99 -20.23 30.41
N TYR A 552 -48.88 -20.90 29.71
CA TYR A 552 -50.31 -20.64 29.87
C TYR A 552 -50.82 -20.94 31.29
N ARG A 553 -50.35 -22.03 31.94
CA ARG A 553 -50.66 -22.33 33.35
C ARG A 553 -50.16 -21.23 34.31
N ASP A 554 -48.95 -20.72 34.08
CA ASP A 554 -48.38 -19.60 34.87
C ASP A 554 -49.23 -18.35 34.70
N LYS A 555 -49.64 -18.01 33.46
CA LYS A 555 -50.55 -16.88 33.15
C LYS A 555 -51.90 -16.98 33.83
N GLU A 556 -52.51 -18.18 33.88
CA GLU A 556 -53.78 -18.39 34.62
C GLU A 556 -53.61 -18.20 36.13
N SER A 557 -52.47 -18.62 36.71
CA SER A 557 -52.18 -18.42 38.11
C SER A 557 -52.08 -16.95 38.49
N HIS A 558 -51.59 -16.10 37.59
CA HIS A 558 -51.51 -14.66 37.76
C HIS A 558 -52.88 -13.98 37.74
N LYS A 559 -53.83 -14.49 36.94
CA LYS A 559 -55.20 -13.96 36.90
C LYS A 559 -56.05 -14.34 38.12
N ALA A 560 -55.68 -15.42 38.81
CA ALA A 560 -56.40 -15.90 39.98
C ALA A 560 -55.89 -15.28 41.30
N ALA A 561 -54.71 -14.64 41.28
CA ALA A 561 -54.09 -13.98 42.43
C ALA A 561 -54.36 -12.47 42.45
#